data_45ea65addeec0562261e04d3aa77c2bf
#
_entry.id   45ea65addeec0562261e04d3aa77c2bf
#
_cell.length_a   1.000
_cell.length_b   1.000
_cell.length_c   1.000
_cell.angle_alpha   90.00
_cell.angle_beta   90.00
_cell.angle_gamma   90.00
#
_symmetry.space_group_name_H-M   'P 1'
#
loop_
_entity.id
_entity.type
_entity.pdbx_description
1 polymer ?
#
loop_
_entity_poly.entity_id
_entity_poly.type
_entity_poly.pdbx_seq_one_letter_code
_entity_poly.pdbx_strand_id
1 'polypeptide(L)'
;MKIALITGITGQDGAYLADLLLKKGYEVHGIKRRSSLFNTDRIDHLYQDPHEKNVRFKLHYGDLSDSTNLIRIIQEVQPDEIYNLGAMSHVKVSFDTPEYTANADGIGTLRLLEAMRILNLTKKTKIYQASTSELYGLVQAVPQSETTPFYPRSPYAVAKMYAYWITVNYREAYGMFACNGILFNHESPLRGETFVTRKITRAVAKMALGLQDNLFLGNLDARRDWGHAKDYVEAMWLILQQDEPEDYVIATGVTTTVRDFVSMSFSEVGISITFRGEGVSEKGYIVSCSNPDYQIEIGKEVVVVDAAYFRPTEVDLLIGDPTKSNTKLGWKPKYDLPMLVKEMMASDVLHFQKEKMLKAAGYFIKNQFE
;
A
#
# COMPACT_ATOMS: atom_id res chain seq x y z
N MET A 1 15.14 -24.64 -4.52
CA MET A 1 14.88 -23.18 -4.41
C MET A 1 13.41 -22.99 -4.72
N LYS A 2 12.65 -22.29 -3.86
CA LYS A 2 11.25 -21.97 -4.15
C LYS A 2 11.13 -20.84 -5.16
N ILE A 3 10.08 -20.89 -5.98
CA ILE A 3 9.77 -19.89 -7.01
C ILE A 3 8.52 -19.10 -6.58
N ALA A 4 8.63 -17.78 -6.52
CA ALA A 4 7.53 -16.89 -6.20
C ALA A 4 7.14 -16.05 -7.42
N LEU A 5 5.83 -15.91 -7.68
CA LEU A 5 5.27 -15.00 -8.67
C LEU A 5 4.51 -13.88 -7.96
N ILE A 6 4.88 -12.62 -8.23
CA ILE A 6 4.27 -11.43 -7.60
C ILE A 6 3.58 -10.60 -8.67
N THR A 7 2.28 -10.39 -8.56
CA THR A 7 1.58 -9.35 -9.33
C THR A 7 1.71 -8.02 -8.61
N GLY A 8 1.70 -6.89 -9.33
CA GLY A 8 1.90 -5.59 -8.70
C GLY A 8 3.31 -5.36 -8.15
N ILE A 9 4.30 -6.01 -8.75
CA ILE A 9 5.72 -5.97 -8.33
C ILE A 9 6.31 -4.56 -8.23
N THR A 10 5.82 -3.61 -9.02
CA THR A 10 6.27 -2.21 -9.05
C THR A 10 5.61 -1.33 -7.98
N GLY A 11 4.70 -1.89 -7.18
CA GLY A 11 4.09 -1.22 -6.04
C GLY A 11 4.98 -1.26 -4.80
N GLN A 12 4.55 -0.56 -3.73
CA GLN A 12 5.23 -0.55 -2.43
C GLN A 12 5.45 -1.98 -1.90
N ASP A 13 4.37 -2.74 -1.77
CA ASP A 13 4.41 -4.08 -1.17
C ASP A 13 5.15 -5.07 -2.06
N GLY A 14 4.95 -4.96 -3.40
CA GLY A 14 5.66 -5.79 -4.36
C GLY A 14 7.18 -5.63 -4.26
N ALA A 15 7.67 -4.40 -4.10
CA ALA A 15 9.09 -4.11 -3.97
C ALA A 15 9.68 -4.68 -2.66
N TYR A 16 9.03 -4.42 -1.50
CA TYR A 16 9.50 -4.96 -0.22
C TYR A 16 9.39 -6.49 -0.15
N LEU A 17 8.32 -7.06 -0.72
CA LEU A 17 8.17 -8.52 -0.75
C LEU A 17 9.23 -9.17 -1.63
N ALA A 18 9.53 -8.60 -2.79
CA ALA A 18 10.60 -9.10 -3.66
C ALA A 18 11.96 -9.10 -2.94
N ASP A 19 12.31 -7.99 -2.27
CA ASP A 19 13.55 -7.90 -1.50
C ASP A 19 13.58 -8.95 -0.37
N LEU A 20 12.48 -9.12 0.37
CA LEU A 20 12.35 -10.12 1.42
C LEU A 20 12.53 -11.55 0.89
N LEU A 21 11.86 -11.90 -0.21
CA LEU A 21 11.91 -13.26 -0.77
C LEU A 21 13.29 -13.57 -1.38
N LEU A 22 13.92 -12.60 -2.04
CA LEU A 22 15.30 -12.75 -2.53
C LEU A 22 16.28 -13.02 -1.40
N LYS A 23 16.15 -12.31 -0.26
CA LYS A 23 16.95 -12.56 0.96
C LYS A 23 16.69 -13.92 1.58
N LYS A 24 15.47 -14.43 1.46
CA LYS A 24 15.10 -15.79 1.88
C LYS A 24 15.53 -16.90 0.90
N GLY A 25 16.17 -16.55 -0.21
CA GLY A 25 16.71 -17.51 -1.18
C GLY A 25 15.72 -17.96 -2.25
N TYR A 26 14.63 -17.25 -2.46
CA TYR A 26 13.69 -17.53 -3.55
C TYR A 26 14.23 -17.07 -4.91
N GLU A 27 13.74 -17.68 -5.99
CA GLU A 27 13.67 -17.07 -7.30
C GLU A 27 12.35 -16.29 -7.38
N VAL A 28 12.43 -15.00 -7.74
CA VAL A 28 11.28 -14.08 -7.75
C VAL A 28 10.96 -13.64 -9.16
N HIS A 29 9.74 -13.91 -9.58
CA HIS A 29 9.17 -13.44 -10.83
C HIS A 29 8.14 -12.35 -10.55
N GLY A 30 8.28 -11.19 -11.20
CA GLY A 30 7.36 -10.07 -11.05
C GLY A 30 6.55 -9.81 -12.31
N ILE A 31 5.24 -9.63 -12.18
CA ILE A 31 4.38 -9.14 -13.27
C ILE A 31 4.28 -7.62 -13.17
N LYS A 32 4.71 -6.92 -14.24
CA LYS A 32 4.59 -5.47 -14.40
C LYS A 32 3.76 -5.13 -15.63
N ARG A 33 2.93 -4.09 -15.53
CA ARG A 33 2.17 -3.59 -16.69
C ARG A 33 3.08 -2.87 -17.67
N ARG A 34 2.76 -2.95 -18.96
CA ARG A 34 3.42 -2.14 -19.99
C ARG A 34 2.97 -0.69 -19.84
N SER A 35 3.92 0.20 -19.69
CA SER A 35 3.73 1.64 -19.66
C SER A 35 4.65 2.30 -20.68
N SER A 36 4.28 3.49 -21.19
CA SER A 36 5.14 4.29 -22.07
C SER A 36 6.34 4.87 -21.32
N LEU A 37 6.22 5.09 -20.01
CA LEU A 37 7.29 5.54 -19.12
C LEU A 37 7.79 4.37 -18.27
N PHE A 38 9.01 4.50 -17.75
CA PHE A 38 9.52 3.59 -16.73
C PHE A 38 8.65 3.71 -15.47
N ASN A 39 8.32 2.56 -14.87
CA ASN A 39 7.53 2.45 -13.65
C ASN A 39 8.17 1.46 -12.66
N THR A 40 9.49 1.31 -12.74
CA THR A 40 10.26 0.32 -11.97
C THR A 40 11.10 0.93 -10.86
N ASP A 41 11.04 2.22 -10.62
CA ASP A 41 11.90 2.97 -9.69
C ASP A 41 12.01 2.30 -8.30
N ARG A 42 10.91 1.67 -7.82
CA ARG A 42 10.87 0.98 -6.52
C ARG A 42 11.63 -0.34 -6.51
N ILE A 43 11.93 -0.91 -7.67
CA ILE A 43 12.58 -2.21 -7.83
C ILE A 43 13.88 -2.18 -8.64
N ASP A 44 14.32 -1.00 -9.10
CA ASP A 44 15.54 -0.86 -9.91
C ASP A 44 16.78 -1.36 -9.18
N HIS A 45 16.82 -1.21 -7.85
CA HIS A 45 17.90 -1.74 -7.01
C HIS A 45 17.97 -3.27 -6.95
N LEU A 46 16.90 -3.97 -7.37
CA LEU A 46 16.83 -5.43 -7.44
C LEU A 46 17.16 -5.96 -8.85
N TYR A 47 17.31 -5.06 -9.82
CA TYR A 47 17.55 -5.45 -11.21
C TYR A 47 18.83 -6.28 -11.35
N GLN A 48 18.71 -7.36 -12.11
CA GLN A 48 19.84 -8.20 -12.51
C GLN A 48 19.84 -8.29 -14.03
N ASP A 49 21.04 -8.18 -14.64
CA ASP A 49 21.15 -8.33 -16.09
C ASP A 49 20.76 -9.77 -16.49
N PRO A 50 19.82 -9.96 -17.42
CA PRO A 50 19.42 -11.29 -17.86
C PRO A 50 20.56 -12.14 -18.47
N HIS A 51 21.68 -11.51 -18.86
CA HIS A 51 22.86 -12.20 -19.38
C HIS A 51 23.78 -12.73 -18.27
N GLU A 52 23.55 -12.34 -17.01
CA GLU A 52 24.30 -12.87 -15.87
C GLU A 52 23.90 -14.32 -15.56
N LYS A 53 24.82 -15.05 -14.93
CA LYS A 53 24.53 -16.40 -14.42
C LYS A 53 23.76 -16.31 -13.11
N ASN A 54 22.77 -17.20 -12.94
CA ASN A 54 21.99 -17.34 -11.70
C ASN A 54 21.11 -16.13 -11.36
N VAL A 55 20.51 -15.47 -12.35
CA VAL A 55 19.51 -14.41 -12.16
C VAL A 55 18.32 -14.96 -11.39
N ARG A 56 18.06 -14.37 -10.22
CA ARG A 56 16.95 -14.77 -9.35
C ARG A 56 15.80 -13.78 -9.33
N PHE A 57 15.92 -12.63 -9.98
CA PHE A 57 14.87 -11.63 -10.14
C PHE A 57 14.54 -11.45 -11.61
N LYS A 58 13.31 -11.79 -11.99
CA LYS A 58 12.86 -11.76 -13.40
C LYS A 58 11.54 -11.02 -13.52
N LEU A 59 11.40 -10.23 -14.58
CA LEU A 59 10.20 -9.40 -14.81
C LEU A 59 9.48 -9.84 -16.08
N HIS A 60 8.15 -9.98 -15.98
CA HIS A 60 7.25 -10.30 -17.08
C HIS A 60 6.31 -9.14 -17.35
N TYR A 61 6.02 -8.84 -18.61
CA TYR A 61 4.93 -7.94 -18.97
C TYR A 61 3.60 -8.69 -18.92
N GLY A 62 2.67 -8.18 -18.14
CA GLY A 62 1.33 -8.75 -17.99
C GLY A 62 0.35 -7.79 -17.32
N ASP A 63 -0.93 -8.08 -17.44
CA ASP A 63 -2.02 -7.34 -16.82
C ASP A 63 -3.05 -8.33 -16.26
N LEU A 64 -3.64 -8.00 -15.09
CA LEU A 64 -4.70 -8.82 -14.49
C LEU A 64 -5.98 -8.88 -15.33
N SER A 65 -6.11 -8.00 -16.32
CA SER A 65 -7.21 -8.03 -17.30
C SER A 65 -6.99 -8.98 -18.48
N ASP A 66 -5.79 -9.58 -18.63
CA ASP A 66 -5.42 -10.48 -19.76
C ASP A 66 -5.23 -11.94 -19.30
N SER A 67 -6.28 -12.73 -19.43
CA SER A 67 -6.30 -14.14 -19.02
C SER A 67 -5.25 -14.99 -19.74
N THR A 68 -5.09 -14.80 -21.05
CA THR A 68 -4.18 -15.63 -21.87
C THR A 68 -2.71 -15.36 -21.54
N ASN A 69 -2.39 -14.10 -21.29
CA ASN A 69 -1.06 -13.70 -20.84
C ASN A 69 -0.74 -14.27 -19.44
N LEU A 70 -1.68 -14.19 -18.50
CA LEU A 70 -1.50 -14.74 -17.15
C LEU A 70 -1.30 -16.26 -17.18
N ILE A 71 -2.10 -17.00 -17.97
CA ILE A 71 -1.94 -18.46 -18.15
C ILE A 71 -0.54 -18.77 -18.68
N ARG A 72 -0.08 -18.05 -19.73
CA ARG A 72 1.25 -18.24 -20.31
C ARG A 72 2.36 -18.00 -19.28
N ILE A 73 2.30 -16.89 -18.53
CA ILE A 73 3.32 -16.57 -17.51
C ILE A 73 3.35 -17.66 -16.43
N ILE A 74 2.19 -18.05 -15.88
CA ILE A 74 2.11 -19.07 -14.82
C ILE A 74 2.61 -20.43 -15.35
N GLN A 75 2.31 -20.77 -16.62
CA GLN A 75 2.80 -21.99 -17.27
C GLN A 75 4.32 -22.00 -17.42
N GLU A 76 4.91 -20.88 -17.81
CA GLU A 76 6.37 -20.74 -17.97
C GLU A 76 7.09 -20.77 -16.61
N VAL A 77 6.55 -20.08 -15.62
CA VAL A 77 7.16 -19.89 -14.29
C VAL A 77 6.98 -21.09 -13.38
N GLN A 78 5.83 -21.79 -13.46
CA GLN A 78 5.48 -22.90 -12.57
C GLN A 78 5.69 -22.60 -11.08
N PRO A 79 5.14 -21.48 -10.54
CA PRO A 79 5.47 -20.98 -9.21
C PRO A 79 5.06 -21.96 -8.09
N ASP A 80 5.80 -21.93 -6.99
CA ASP A 80 5.41 -22.56 -5.73
C ASP A 80 4.46 -21.65 -4.93
N GLU A 81 4.65 -20.34 -5.05
CA GLU A 81 3.86 -19.34 -4.33
C GLU A 81 3.49 -18.19 -5.28
N ILE A 82 2.21 -17.78 -5.26
CA ILE A 82 1.71 -16.60 -5.97
C ILE A 82 1.27 -15.56 -4.93
N TYR A 83 1.77 -14.33 -5.06
CA TYR A 83 1.34 -13.19 -4.27
C TYR A 83 0.60 -12.21 -5.16
N ASN A 84 -0.74 -12.19 -5.05
CA ASN A 84 -1.58 -11.27 -5.82
C ASN A 84 -1.72 -9.92 -5.12
N LEU A 85 -0.80 -9.00 -5.42
CA LEU A 85 -0.76 -7.63 -4.88
C LEU A 85 -1.22 -6.59 -5.90
N GLY A 86 -1.34 -6.97 -7.17
CA GLY A 86 -1.78 -6.07 -8.24
C GLY A 86 -3.23 -5.62 -8.04
N ALA A 87 -3.46 -4.31 -8.07
CA ALA A 87 -4.78 -3.71 -7.96
C ALA A 87 -4.81 -2.28 -8.49
N MET A 88 -6.02 -1.79 -8.82
CA MET A 88 -6.33 -0.37 -8.87
C MET A 88 -6.69 0.10 -7.46
N SER A 89 -5.68 0.35 -6.63
CA SER A 89 -5.82 0.49 -5.17
C SER A 89 -6.24 1.88 -4.68
N HIS A 90 -6.41 2.86 -5.57
CA HIS A 90 -6.79 4.22 -5.18
C HIS A 90 -8.30 4.34 -5.02
N VAL A 91 -8.79 4.37 -3.78
CA VAL A 91 -10.23 4.33 -3.45
C VAL A 91 -11.02 5.44 -4.16
N LYS A 92 -10.56 6.71 -4.16
CA LYS A 92 -11.26 7.81 -4.82
C LYS A 92 -11.37 7.58 -6.33
N VAL A 93 -10.28 7.18 -6.99
CA VAL A 93 -10.25 6.90 -8.43
C VAL A 93 -11.17 5.74 -8.82
N SER A 94 -11.47 4.82 -7.90
CA SER A 94 -12.42 3.74 -8.19
C SER A 94 -13.84 4.22 -8.49
N PHE A 95 -14.22 5.40 -7.99
CA PHE A 95 -15.50 6.02 -8.36
C PHE A 95 -15.52 6.57 -9.79
N ASP A 96 -14.36 6.96 -10.31
CA ASP A 96 -14.22 7.47 -11.68
C ASP A 96 -14.03 6.32 -12.70
N THR A 97 -13.47 5.18 -12.24
CA THR A 97 -13.16 4.01 -13.10
C THR A 97 -13.68 2.70 -12.51
N PRO A 98 -14.99 2.57 -12.20
CA PRO A 98 -15.52 1.41 -11.46
C PRO A 98 -15.44 0.11 -12.26
N GLU A 99 -15.64 0.13 -13.57
CA GLU A 99 -15.56 -1.05 -14.42
C GLU A 99 -14.13 -1.60 -14.49
N TYR A 100 -13.14 -0.71 -14.72
CA TYR A 100 -11.74 -1.14 -14.72
C TYR A 100 -11.33 -1.70 -13.37
N THR A 101 -11.77 -1.07 -12.28
CA THR A 101 -11.51 -1.53 -10.91
C THR A 101 -12.08 -2.94 -10.69
N ALA A 102 -13.34 -3.18 -11.06
CA ALA A 102 -13.98 -4.49 -10.96
C ALA A 102 -13.22 -5.54 -11.79
N ASN A 103 -12.85 -5.20 -13.02
CA ASN A 103 -12.17 -6.10 -13.95
C ASN A 103 -10.74 -6.45 -13.48
N ALA A 104 -9.97 -5.48 -13.00
CA ALA A 104 -8.60 -5.71 -12.55
C ALA A 104 -8.57 -6.40 -11.17
N ASP A 105 -9.30 -5.88 -10.19
CA ASP A 105 -9.18 -6.28 -8.79
C ASP A 105 -10.02 -7.53 -8.47
N GLY A 106 -11.27 -7.58 -8.97
CA GLY A 106 -12.19 -8.70 -8.75
C GLY A 106 -11.91 -9.85 -9.74
N ILE A 107 -12.19 -9.61 -11.02
CA ILE A 107 -12.08 -10.64 -12.06
C ILE A 107 -10.60 -11.04 -12.29
N GLY A 108 -9.65 -10.12 -12.10
CA GLY A 108 -8.23 -10.44 -12.15
C GLY A 108 -7.82 -11.54 -11.17
N THR A 109 -8.37 -11.52 -9.96
CA THR A 109 -8.16 -12.60 -8.96
C THR A 109 -8.72 -13.93 -9.47
N LEU A 110 -9.94 -13.94 -10.02
CA LEU A 110 -10.54 -15.14 -10.61
C LEU A 110 -9.64 -15.69 -11.74
N ARG A 111 -9.08 -14.84 -12.60
CA ARG A 111 -8.18 -15.26 -13.69
C ARG A 111 -6.95 -16.02 -13.20
N LEU A 112 -6.35 -15.56 -12.10
CA LEU A 112 -5.19 -16.26 -11.49
C LEU A 112 -5.60 -17.62 -10.92
N LEU A 113 -6.72 -17.71 -10.22
CA LEU A 113 -7.25 -18.95 -9.66
C LEU A 113 -7.60 -19.96 -10.78
N GLU A 114 -8.27 -19.50 -11.87
CA GLU A 114 -8.55 -20.31 -13.03
C GLU A 114 -7.27 -20.75 -13.77
N ALA A 115 -6.28 -19.87 -13.90
CA ALA A 115 -5.01 -20.25 -14.50
C ALA A 115 -4.32 -21.40 -13.72
N MET A 116 -4.34 -21.32 -12.38
CA MET A 116 -3.84 -22.41 -11.52
C MET A 116 -4.62 -23.71 -11.74
N ARG A 117 -5.95 -23.63 -11.87
CA ARG A 117 -6.82 -24.79 -12.11
C ARG A 117 -6.58 -25.40 -13.49
N ILE A 118 -6.56 -24.60 -14.55
CA ILE A 118 -6.31 -25.02 -15.94
C ILE A 118 -4.96 -25.70 -16.08
N LEU A 119 -3.94 -25.19 -15.38
CA LEU A 119 -2.57 -25.72 -15.43
C LEU A 119 -2.30 -26.86 -14.44
N ASN A 120 -3.33 -27.35 -13.73
CA ASN A 120 -3.23 -28.42 -12.73
C ASN A 120 -2.26 -28.09 -11.58
N LEU A 121 -2.18 -26.83 -11.18
CA LEU A 121 -1.29 -26.35 -10.11
C LEU A 121 -1.97 -26.27 -8.73
N THR A 122 -3.22 -26.67 -8.62
CA THR A 122 -4.05 -26.55 -7.39
C THR A 122 -3.46 -27.22 -6.15
N LYS A 123 -2.63 -28.25 -6.33
CA LYS A 123 -1.96 -28.98 -5.23
C LYS A 123 -0.51 -28.58 -5.03
N LYS A 124 0.09 -27.90 -5.99
CA LYS A 124 1.48 -27.47 -5.95
C LYS A 124 1.61 -26.03 -5.45
N THR A 125 0.83 -25.12 -6.02
CA THR A 125 0.99 -23.68 -5.86
C THR A 125 0.10 -23.16 -4.75
N LYS A 126 0.69 -22.44 -3.79
CA LYS A 126 -0.03 -21.67 -2.78
C LYS A 126 -0.30 -20.27 -3.32
N ILE A 127 -1.46 -19.67 -3.03
CA ILE A 127 -1.79 -18.30 -3.43
C ILE A 127 -2.19 -17.44 -2.24
N TYR A 128 -1.58 -16.26 -2.15
CA TYR A 128 -1.94 -15.19 -1.25
C TYR A 128 -2.70 -14.10 -2.04
N GLN A 129 -3.90 -13.75 -1.59
CA GLN A 129 -4.70 -12.65 -2.09
C GLN A 129 -4.57 -11.46 -1.13
N ALA A 130 -4.05 -10.34 -1.60
CA ALA A 130 -4.10 -9.09 -0.86
C ALA A 130 -5.54 -8.58 -0.79
N SER A 131 -6.16 -8.74 0.35
CA SER A 131 -7.45 -8.15 0.68
C SER A 131 -7.25 -6.81 1.41
N THR A 132 -8.28 -6.21 1.98
CA THR A 132 -8.21 -4.83 2.48
C THR A 132 -9.19 -4.60 3.63
N SER A 133 -8.82 -3.75 4.58
CA SER A 133 -9.74 -3.27 5.62
C SER A 133 -10.93 -2.45 5.08
N GLU A 134 -10.86 -1.96 3.85
CA GLU A 134 -11.98 -1.26 3.17
C GLU A 134 -13.19 -2.19 2.96
N LEU A 135 -13.04 -3.52 3.08
CA LEU A 135 -14.16 -4.46 3.09
C LEU A 135 -15.15 -4.17 4.23
N TYR A 136 -14.64 -3.75 5.39
CA TYR A 136 -15.47 -3.45 6.56
C TYR A 136 -16.33 -2.20 6.35
N GLY A 137 -15.81 -1.19 5.63
CA GLY A 137 -16.54 0.00 5.18
C GLY A 137 -17.37 0.68 6.27
N LEU A 138 -18.69 0.52 6.25
CA LEU A 138 -19.57 0.90 7.36
C LEU A 138 -19.43 -0.17 8.45
N VAL A 139 -18.49 0.03 9.38
CA VAL A 139 -18.07 -0.98 10.34
C VAL A 139 -19.22 -1.53 11.19
N GLN A 140 -19.31 -2.86 11.31
CA GLN A 140 -20.35 -3.56 12.04
C GLN A 140 -19.90 -3.99 13.44
N ALA A 141 -18.60 -3.96 13.71
CA ALA A 141 -17.98 -4.23 15.01
C ALA A 141 -16.65 -3.49 15.15
N VAL A 142 -16.21 -3.24 16.39
CA VAL A 142 -14.95 -2.56 16.72
C VAL A 142 -14.29 -3.31 17.87
N PRO A 143 -13.02 -3.76 17.73
CA PRO A 143 -12.20 -3.76 16.50
C PRO A 143 -12.73 -4.75 15.45
N GLN A 144 -12.25 -4.61 14.19
CA GLN A 144 -12.62 -5.53 13.11
C GLN A 144 -11.72 -6.76 13.11
N SER A 145 -12.36 -7.94 13.04
CA SER A 145 -11.71 -9.25 12.98
C SER A 145 -12.11 -10.01 11.69
N GLU A 146 -11.58 -11.20 11.51
CA GLU A 146 -11.89 -12.07 10.37
C GLU A 146 -13.37 -12.47 10.29
N THR A 147 -14.10 -12.39 11.42
CA THR A 147 -15.54 -12.73 11.50
C THR A 147 -16.47 -11.52 11.44
N THR A 148 -15.91 -10.30 11.44
CA THR A 148 -16.71 -9.07 11.32
C THR A 148 -17.36 -9.00 9.94
N PRO A 149 -18.70 -8.81 9.84
CA PRO A 149 -19.38 -8.69 8.55
C PRO A 149 -18.84 -7.54 7.71
N PHE A 150 -18.71 -7.76 6.40
CA PHE A 150 -18.30 -6.74 5.45
C PHE A 150 -19.45 -5.84 5.02
N TYR A 151 -19.18 -4.53 4.90
CA TYR A 151 -20.12 -3.55 4.36
C TYR A 151 -19.37 -2.52 3.51
N PRO A 152 -18.94 -2.89 2.28
CA PRO A 152 -18.06 -2.05 1.46
C PRO A 152 -18.70 -0.70 1.10
N ARG A 153 -17.87 0.36 1.04
CA ARG A 153 -18.29 1.74 0.80
C ARG A 153 -17.66 2.37 -0.44
N SER A 154 -17.08 1.56 -1.34
CA SER A 154 -16.50 2.05 -2.59
C SER A 154 -16.49 0.96 -3.66
N PRO A 155 -16.43 1.32 -4.97
CA PRO A 155 -16.25 0.33 -6.04
C PRO A 155 -14.99 -0.53 -5.85
N TYR A 156 -13.90 0.05 -5.34
CA TYR A 156 -12.70 -0.68 -4.94
C TYR A 156 -13.01 -1.75 -3.89
N ALA A 157 -13.68 -1.38 -2.81
CA ALA A 157 -13.99 -2.32 -1.73
C ALA A 157 -14.93 -3.45 -2.21
N VAL A 158 -15.90 -3.15 -3.08
CA VAL A 158 -16.79 -4.16 -3.70
C VAL A 158 -16.01 -5.13 -4.59
N ALA A 159 -15.08 -4.63 -5.41
CA ALA A 159 -14.22 -5.48 -6.24
C ALA A 159 -13.30 -6.38 -5.38
N LYS A 160 -12.73 -5.84 -4.31
CA LYS A 160 -11.94 -6.61 -3.33
C LYS A 160 -12.77 -7.60 -2.53
N MET A 161 -14.05 -7.31 -2.27
CA MET A 161 -14.96 -8.27 -1.64
C MET A 161 -15.24 -9.47 -2.56
N TYR A 162 -15.43 -9.24 -3.86
CA TYR A 162 -15.48 -10.34 -4.82
C TYR A 162 -14.20 -11.16 -4.80
N ALA A 163 -13.02 -10.51 -4.83
CA ALA A 163 -11.72 -11.18 -4.79
C ALA A 163 -11.56 -12.03 -3.52
N TYR A 164 -12.00 -11.52 -2.37
CA TYR A 164 -11.99 -12.24 -1.09
C TYR A 164 -12.82 -13.51 -1.19
N TRP A 165 -14.08 -13.39 -1.54
CA TRP A 165 -15.01 -14.53 -1.53
C TRP A 165 -14.71 -15.55 -2.62
N ILE A 166 -14.23 -15.14 -3.80
CA ILE A 166 -13.82 -16.11 -4.81
C ILE A 166 -12.58 -16.89 -4.38
N THR A 167 -11.65 -16.27 -3.63
CA THR A 167 -10.51 -16.97 -3.03
C THR A 167 -10.97 -18.01 -2.02
N VAL A 168 -11.89 -17.67 -1.12
CA VAL A 168 -12.49 -18.63 -0.17
C VAL A 168 -13.20 -19.76 -0.92
N ASN A 169 -14.02 -19.43 -1.92
CA ASN A 169 -14.75 -20.44 -2.70
C ASN A 169 -13.81 -21.44 -3.40
N TYR A 170 -12.71 -20.96 -4.00
CA TYR A 170 -11.75 -21.85 -4.67
C TYR A 170 -10.94 -22.71 -3.69
N ARG A 171 -10.66 -22.18 -2.50
CA ARG A 171 -10.09 -22.96 -1.39
C ARG A 171 -11.00 -24.14 -1.03
N GLU A 172 -12.28 -23.88 -0.82
CA GLU A 172 -13.26 -24.88 -0.38
C GLU A 172 -13.66 -25.85 -1.50
N ALA A 173 -13.94 -25.33 -2.71
CA ALA A 173 -14.44 -26.13 -3.81
C ALA A 173 -13.36 -27.01 -4.47
N TYR A 174 -12.13 -26.53 -4.56
CA TYR A 174 -11.05 -27.22 -5.27
C TYR A 174 -9.88 -27.66 -4.38
N GLY A 175 -9.96 -27.39 -3.08
CA GLY A 175 -8.89 -27.71 -2.12
C GLY A 175 -7.58 -27.00 -2.45
N MET A 176 -7.65 -25.76 -2.93
CA MET A 176 -6.48 -24.94 -3.17
C MET A 176 -5.94 -24.38 -1.85
N PHE A 177 -4.62 -24.27 -1.74
CA PHE A 177 -4.03 -23.48 -0.68
C PHE A 177 -4.13 -21.98 -1.04
N ALA A 178 -5.27 -21.37 -0.72
CA ALA A 178 -5.60 -19.99 -1.06
C ALA A 178 -6.00 -19.20 0.18
N CYS A 179 -5.29 -18.11 0.47
CA CYS A 179 -5.43 -17.32 1.69
C CYS A 179 -5.67 -15.86 1.36
N ASN A 180 -6.50 -15.19 2.17
CA ASN A 180 -6.62 -13.74 2.16
C ASN A 180 -5.87 -13.11 3.34
N GLY A 181 -5.12 -12.05 3.09
CA GLY A 181 -4.66 -11.14 4.13
C GLY A 181 -5.53 -9.88 4.11
N ILE A 182 -6.34 -9.66 5.15
CA ILE A 182 -7.16 -8.46 5.30
C ILE A 182 -6.25 -7.36 5.86
N LEU A 183 -5.63 -6.63 4.95
CA LEU A 183 -4.60 -5.65 5.30
C LEU A 183 -5.23 -4.33 5.73
N PHE A 184 -4.82 -3.86 6.90
CA PHE A 184 -5.07 -2.48 7.31
C PHE A 184 -4.06 -1.56 6.63
N ASN A 185 -4.21 -0.24 6.79
CA ASN A 185 -3.36 0.71 6.10
C ASN A 185 -1.89 0.50 6.49
N HIS A 186 -1.02 0.44 5.50
CA HIS A 186 0.41 0.26 5.72
C HIS A 186 1.20 1.10 4.73
N GLU A 187 2.17 1.77 5.28
CA GLU A 187 2.83 2.90 4.67
C GLU A 187 4.34 2.71 4.67
N SER A 188 5.04 3.53 3.91
CA SER A 188 6.50 3.57 3.88
C SER A 188 7.00 4.71 3.00
N PRO A 189 8.34 4.93 2.92
CA PRO A 189 8.92 5.81 1.89
C PRO A 189 8.59 5.43 0.44
N LEU A 190 8.16 4.18 0.18
CA LEU A 190 7.76 3.71 -1.16
C LEU A 190 6.25 3.83 -1.43
N ARG A 191 5.47 4.38 -0.49
CA ARG A 191 4.03 4.59 -0.71
C ARG A 191 3.79 5.48 -1.92
N GLY A 192 2.72 5.22 -2.67
CA GLY A 192 2.30 6.09 -3.78
C GLY A 192 2.05 7.53 -3.33
N GLU A 193 2.50 8.48 -4.10
CA GLU A 193 2.59 9.90 -3.73
C GLU A 193 1.23 10.57 -3.46
N THR A 194 0.16 10.04 -4.06
CA THR A 194 -1.22 10.55 -3.94
C THR A 194 -1.98 9.99 -2.73
N PHE A 195 -1.42 9.01 -2.02
CA PHE A 195 -2.02 8.51 -0.77
C PHE A 195 -1.78 9.48 0.37
N VAL A 196 -2.79 9.59 1.27
CA VAL A 196 -2.87 10.64 2.29
C VAL A 196 -1.60 10.81 3.12
N THR A 197 -1.03 9.72 3.64
CA THR A 197 0.19 9.76 4.45
C THR A 197 1.40 10.28 3.67
N ARG A 198 1.60 9.78 2.43
CA ARG A 198 2.69 10.23 1.58
C ARG A 198 2.47 11.65 1.07
N LYS A 199 1.23 12.02 0.77
CA LYS A 199 0.87 13.40 0.46
C LYS A 199 1.25 14.35 1.59
N ILE A 200 0.97 13.98 2.85
CA ILE A 200 1.34 14.75 4.03
C ILE A 200 2.85 14.89 4.14
N THR A 201 3.60 13.78 4.18
CA THR A 201 5.05 13.82 4.41
C THR A 201 5.80 14.59 3.33
N ARG A 202 5.41 14.43 2.05
CA ARG A 202 5.95 15.20 0.91
C ARG A 202 5.64 16.69 1.02
N ALA A 203 4.40 17.06 1.35
CA ALA A 203 4.01 18.46 1.51
C ALA A 203 4.76 19.12 2.66
N VAL A 204 4.85 18.47 3.82
CA VAL A 204 5.59 18.98 5.00
C VAL A 204 7.07 19.16 4.66
N ALA A 205 7.71 18.18 3.99
CA ALA A 205 9.10 18.30 3.55
C ALA A 205 9.31 19.48 2.58
N LYS A 206 8.41 19.67 1.61
CA LYS A 206 8.44 20.82 0.69
C LYS A 206 8.25 22.15 1.42
N MET A 207 7.30 22.22 2.35
CA MET A 207 7.05 23.44 3.13
C MET A 207 8.26 23.82 3.99
N ALA A 208 8.87 22.86 4.68
CA ALA A 208 10.10 23.08 5.44
C ALA A 208 11.25 23.64 4.58
N LEU A 209 11.30 23.26 3.32
CA LEU A 209 12.31 23.72 2.36
C LEU A 209 11.93 24.98 1.57
N GLY A 210 10.71 25.55 1.81
CA GLY A 210 10.21 26.73 1.11
C GLY A 210 9.77 26.44 -0.35
N LEU A 211 9.36 25.22 -0.66
CA LEU A 211 8.98 24.78 -2.00
C LEU A 211 7.47 24.67 -2.21
N GLN A 212 6.69 24.77 -1.16
CA GLN A 212 5.22 24.69 -1.15
C GLN A 212 4.65 25.52 -0.02
N ASP A 213 3.47 26.10 -0.20
CA ASP A 213 2.82 26.95 0.80
C ASP A 213 1.83 26.20 1.67
N ASN A 214 0.94 25.40 1.07
CA ASN A 214 -0.18 24.78 1.75
C ASN A 214 -0.31 23.29 1.42
N LEU A 215 -0.90 22.54 2.36
CA LEU A 215 -1.36 21.17 2.21
C LEU A 215 -2.88 21.16 2.26
N PHE A 216 -3.54 20.67 1.20
CA PHE A 216 -4.99 20.51 1.15
C PHE A 216 -5.37 19.06 1.48
N LEU A 217 -6.28 18.89 2.47
CA LEU A 217 -6.74 17.58 2.94
C LEU A 217 -8.28 17.56 3.03
N GLY A 218 -8.85 16.37 3.11
CA GLY A 218 -10.27 16.17 3.44
C GLY A 218 -10.47 16.07 4.95
N ASN A 219 -11.18 15.01 5.40
CA ASN A 219 -11.53 14.77 6.79
C ASN A 219 -10.27 14.53 7.66
N LEU A 220 -9.95 15.47 8.56
CA LEU A 220 -8.82 15.36 9.49
C LEU A 220 -9.09 14.41 10.67
N ASP A 221 -10.35 14.12 10.97
CA ASP A 221 -10.74 13.30 12.12
C ASP A 221 -10.89 11.82 11.76
N ALA A 222 -10.77 11.47 10.47
CA ALA A 222 -10.76 10.09 10.03
C ALA A 222 -9.64 9.31 10.73
N ARG A 223 -10.02 8.15 11.29
CA ARG A 223 -9.11 7.30 12.08
C ARG A 223 -8.68 6.08 11.29
N ARG A 224 -7.39 5.82 11.29
CA ARG A 224 -6.80 4.67 10.58
C ARG A 224 -5.78 3.97 11.46
N ASP A 225 -5.73 2.66 11.30
CA ASP A 225 -4.66 1.81 11.81
C ASP A 225 -3.55 1.79 10.75
N TRP A 226 -2.43 2.44 11.04
CA TRP A 226 -1.28 2.56 10.14
C TRP A 226 -0.10 1.73 10.62
N GLY A 227 0.30 0.74 9.83
CA GLY A 227 1.50 -0.04 10.05
C GLY A 227 2.59 0.25 9.00
N HIS A 228 3.73 -0.41 9.13
CA HIS A 228 4.83 -0.31 8.17
C HIS A 228 4.78 -1.45 7.15
N ALA A 229 4.94 -1.13 5.86
CA ALA A 229 4.86 -2.12 4.77
C ALA A 229 5.85 -3.29 4.92
N LYS A 230 7.03 -3.06 5.51
CA LYS A 230 8.00 -4.15 5.79
C LYS A 230 7.43 -5.23 6.72
N ASP A 231 6.66 -4.84 7.73
CA ASP A 231 6.00 -5.80 8.63
C ASP A 231 4.89 -6.57 7.91
N TYR A 232 4.15 -5.87 7.05
CA TYR A 232 3.02 -6.46 6.32
C TYR A 232 3.47 -7.49 5.28
N VAL A 233 4.56 -7.24 4.56
CA VAL A 233 5.09 -8.25 3.61
C VAL A 233 5.66 -9.47 4.32
N GLU A 234 6.17 -9.33 5.54
CA GLU A 234 6.54 -10.48 6.37
C GLU A 234 5.31 -11.33 6.74
N ALA A 235 4.18 -10.68 7.10
CA ALA A 235 2.92 -11.39 7.34
C ALA A 235 2.43 -12.11 6.08
N MET A 236 2.49 -11.49 4.90
CA MET A 236 2.11 -12.13 3.64
C MET A 236 2.89 -13.43 3.40
N TRP A 237 4.20 -13.39 3.66
CA TRP A 237 5.04 -14.58 3.55
C TRP A 237 4.67 -15.63 4.60
N LEU A 238 4.51 -15.25 5.87
CA LEU A 238 4.17 -16.16 6.98
C LEU A 238 2.83 -16.89 6.74
N ILE A 239 1.83 -16.22 6.16
CA ILE A 239 0.53 -16.81 5.81
C ILE A 239 0.69 -18.01 4.87
N LEU A 240 1.56 -17.91 3.86
CA LEU A 240 1.78 -19.02 2.94
C LEU A 240 2.73 -20.12 3.49
N GLN A 241 3.37 -19.90 4.63
CA GLN A 241 4.19 -20.94 5.29
C GLN A 241 3.39 -21.84 6.23
N GLN A 242 2.11 -21.55 6.47
CA GLN A 242 1.24 -22.36 7.31
C GLN A 242 0.90 -23.69 6.64
N ASP A 243 0.50 -24.68 7.47
CA ASP A 243 0.08 -26.00 6.99
C ASP A 243 -1.33 -25.97 6.38
N GLU A 244 -2.22 -25.14 6.93
CA GLU A 244 -3.61 -25.00 6.49
C GLU A 244 -3.88 -23.58 5.95
N PRO A 245 -4.69 -23.44 4.88
CA PRO A 245 -5.04 -22.14 4.33
C PRO A 245 -6.12 -21.46 5.16
N GLU A 246 -5.81 -20.29 5.71
CA GLU A 246 -6.75 -19.46 6.46
C GLU A 246 -6.63 -17.98 6.03
N ASP A 247 -7.64 -17.17 6.44
CA ASP A 247 -7.64 -15.72 6.24
C ASP A 247 -7.21 -15.02 7.54
N TYR A 248 -6.48 -13.91 7.41
CA TYR A 248 -5.88 -13.20 8.55
C TYR A 248 -6.08 -11.70 8.46
N VAL A 249 -6.49 -11.07 9.56
CA VAL A 249 -6.38 -9.63 9.76
C VAL A 249 -4.93 -9.28 10.07
N ILE A 250 -4.37 -8.35 9.31
CA ILE A 250 -3.03 -7.81 9.54
C ILE A 250 -3.18 -6.32 9.84
N ALA A 251 -2.93 -5.97 11.10
CA ALA A 251 -3.16 -4.65 11.66
C ALA A 251 -2.20 -4.40 12.83
N THR A 252 -2.04 -3.14 13.22
CA THR A 252 -1.28 -2.80 14.43
C THR A 252 -2.12 -2.89 15.71
N GLY A 253 -3.46 -2.78 15.56
CA GLY A 253 -4.39 -2.68 16.69
C GLY A 253 -4.45 -1.28 17.30
N VAL A 254 -3.77 -0.29 16.71
CA VAL A 254 -3.75 1.10 17.18
C VAL A 254 -4.25 2.02 16.07
N THR A 255 -5.15 2.92 16.42
CA THR A 255 -5.71 3.89 15.47
C THR A 255 -5.30 5.33 15.81
N THR A 256 -5.02 6.12 14.78
CA THR A 256 -4.60 7.52 14.88
C THR A 256 -5.39 8.36 13.89
N THR A 257 -5.63 9.63 14.21
CA THR A 257 -6.32 10.56 13.31
C THR A 257 -5.37 11.08 12.22
N VAL A 258 -5.94 11.50 11.08
CA VAL A 258 -5.16 12.20 10.04
C VAL A 258 -4.51 13.46 10.62
N ARG A 259 -5.23 14.19 11.50
CA ARG A 259 -4.75 15.36 12.23
C ARG A 259 -3.47 15.08 13.00
N ASP A 260 -3.46 13.99 13.79
CA ASP A 260 -2.28 13.61 14.57
C ASP A 260 -1.10 13.22 13.67
N PHE A 261 -1.36 12.50 12.57
CA PHE A 261 -0.33 12.16 11.59
C PHE A 261 0.30 13.42 10.96
N VAL A 262 -0.51 14.44 10.64
CA VAL A 262 -0.01 15.75 10.17
C VAL A 262 0.87 16.39 11.23
N SER A 263 0.39 16.47 12.48
CA SER A 263 1.15 17.07 13.59
C SER A 263 2.49 16.37 13.84
N MET A 264 2.50 15.03 13.82
CA MET A 264 3.71 14.23 13.94
C MET A 264 4.69 14.51 12.78
N SER A 265 4.18 14.62 11.56
CA SER A 265 5.03 14.91 10.38
C SER A 265 5.70 16.28 10.48
N PHE A 266 5.00 17.30 10.92
CA PHE A 266 5.59 18.63 11.17
C PHE A 266 6.61 18.59 12.31
N SER A 267 6.33 17.83 13.38
CA SER A 267 7.24 17.70 14.52
C SER A 267 8.58 17.08 14.12
N GLU A 268 8.61 16.14 13.17
CA GLU A 268 9.87 15.50 12.67
C GLU A 268 10.82 16.51 12.01
N VAL A 269 10.32 17.61 11.50
CA VAL A 269 11.14 18.71 10.94
C VAL A 269 11.30 19.90 11.93
N GLY A 270 10.90 19.71 13.18
CA GLY A 270 11.04 20.72 14.23
C GLY A 270 10.02 21.85 14.16
N ILE A 271 8.90 21.65 13.46
CA ILE A 271 7.82 22.62 13.32
C ILE A 271 6.63 22.18 14.19
N SER A 272 6.07 23.09 15.00
CA SER A 272 4.83 22.87 15.72
C SER A 272 3.69 23.61 15.04
N ILE A 273 2.54 22.97 14.95
CA ILE A 273 1.33 23.55 14.36
C ILE A 273 0.14 23.49 15.34
N THR A 274 -0.85 24.35 15.13
CA THR A 274 -2.15 24.31 15.80
C THR A 274 -3.27 24.42 14.81
N PHE A 275 -4.40 23.79 15.10
CA PHE A 275 -5.59 23.87 14.25
C PHE A 275 -6.61 24.85 14.82
N ARG A 276 -7.32 25.57 13.94
CA ARG A 276 -8.39 26.51 14.27
C ARG A 276 -9.54 26.37 13.28
N GLY A 277 -10.76 26.57 13.75
CA GLY A 277 -11.98 26.35 12.95
C GLY A 277 -12.50 24.92 13.10
N GLU A 278 -13.56 24.60 12.37
CA GLU A 278 -14.21 23.29 12.38
C GLU A 278 -14.65 22.87 10.98
N GLY A 279 -14.64 21.56 10.70
CA GLY A 279 -15.07 20.98 9.43
C GLY A 279 -14.30 21.57 8.24
N VAL A 280 -15.00 22.03 7.21
CA VAL A 280 -14.39 22.60 5.99
C VAL A 280 -13.74 23.98 6.20
N SER A 281 -14.02 24.66 7.32
CA SER A 281 -13.36 25.93 7.68
C SER A 281 -12.09 25.74 8.50
N GLU A 282 -11.75 24.51 8.86
CA GLU A 282 -10.60 24.23 9.70
C GLU A 282 -9.28 24.41 8.95
N LYS A 283 -8.32 25.03 9.64
CA LYS A 283 -6.99 25.35 9.13
C LYS A 283 -5.91 25.08 10.16
N GLY A 284 -4.74 24.64 9.69
CA GLY A 284 -3.55 24.47 10.51
C GLY A 284 -2.57 25.64 10.35
N TYR A 285 -2.03 26.13 11.46
CA TYR A 285 -1.14 27.29 11.53
C TYR A 285 0.16 26.93 12.23
N ILE A 286 1.28 27.50 11.77
CA ILE A 286 2.58 27.34 12.42
C ILE A 286 2.60 28.16 13.73
N VAL A 287 3.00 27.52 14.82
CA VAL A 287 3.16 28.17 16.13
C VAL A 287 4.62 28.32 16.55
N SER A 288 5.50 27.43 16.11
CA SER A 288 6.93 27.53 16.37
C SER A 288 7.74 26.71 15.36
N CYS A 289 9.02 27.08 15.18
CA CYS A 289 10.01 26.29 14.46
C CYS A 289 11.30 26.27 15.29
N SER A 290 11.75 25.07 15.66
CA SER A 290 13.00 24.87 16.43
C SER A 290 14.20 24.61 15.55
N ASN A 291 13.99 24.32 14.24
CA ASN A 291 15.06 24.05 13.31
C ASN A 291 15.53 25.36 12.65
N PRO A 292 16.80 25.82 12.91
CA PRO A 292 17.29 27.08 12.39
C PRO A 292 17.53 27.08 10.86
N ASP A 293 17.58 25.91 10.24
CA ASP A 293 17.80 25.78 8.80
C ASP A 293 16.53 26.10 7.98
N TYR A 294 15.37 26.16 8.63
CA TYR A 294 14.10 26.43 7.98
C TYR A 294 13.62 27.86 8.28
N GLN A 295 13.49 28.66 7.21
CA GLN A 295 12.95 30.01 7.30
C GLN A 295 11.42 29.98 7.15
N ILE A 296 10.72 29.79 8.27
CA ILE A 296 9.26 29.62 8.28
C ILE A 296 8.61 30.74 9.10
N GLU A 297 7.60 31.38 8.52
CA GLU A 297 6.84 32.44 9.16
C GLU A 297 5.89 31.85 10.22
N ILE A 298 6.01 32.33 11.47
CA ILE A 298 5.08 31.98 12.55
C ILE A 298 3.71 32.60 12.26
N GLY A 299 2.64 31.82 12.45
CA GLY A 299 1.26 32.20 12.12
C GLY A 299 0.86 31.91 10.67
N LYS A 300 1.78 31.47 9.81
CA LYS A 300 1.46 31.05 8.44
C LYS A 300 0.46 29.89 8.45
N GLU A 301 -0.56 29.98 7.59
CA GLU A 301 -1.48 28.89 7.27
C GLU A 301 -0.76 27.85 6.42
N VAL A 302 -0.78 26.58 6.83
CA VAL A 302 -0.07 25.48 6.16
C VAL A 302 -0.94 24.26 5.87
N VAL A 303 -2.06 24.11 6.56
CA VAL A 303 -3.04 23.04 6.29
C VAL A 303 -4.41 23.66 6.07
N VAL A 304 -5.09 23.21 5.02
CA VAL A 304 -6.42 23.67 4.64
C VAL A 304 -7.32 22.46 4.41
N VAL A 305 -8.48 22.44 5.05
CA VAL A 305 -9.50 21.43 4.73
C VAL A 305 -10.24 21.88 3.47
N ASP A 306 -10.32 20.97 2.49
CA ASP A 306 -10.99 21.25 1.21
C ASP A 306 -11.99 20.13 0.89
N ALA A 307 -13.23 20.55 0.62
CA ALA A 307 -14.35 19.66 0.31
C ALA A 307 -14.09 18.74 -0.92
N ALA A 308 -13.23 19.17 -1.86
CA ALA A 308 -12.87 18.36 -3.02
C ALA A 308 -12.15 17.05 -2.69
N TYR A 309 -11.56 16.96 -1.49
CA TYR A 309 -10.87 15.76 -1.01
C TYR A 309 -11.74 14.82 -0.18
N PHE A 310 -13.01 15.17 0.09
CA PHE A 310 -13.93 14.25 0.73
C PHE A 310 -14.36 13.17 -0.25
N ARG A 311 -14.58 11.97 0.28
CA ARG A 311 -15.10 10.83 -0.52
C ARG A 311 -16.62 10.92 -0.59
N PRO A 312 -17.25 10.42 -1.66
CA PRO A 312 -18.72 10.33 -1.74
C PRO A 312 -19.34 9.55 -0.57
N THR A 313 -18.61 8.55 -0.08
CA THR A 313 -18.95 7.79 1.13
C THR A 313 -17.69 7.61 1.96
N GLU A 314 -17.69 8.17 3.17
CA GLU A 314 -16.56 8.07 4.09
C GLU A 314 -16.56 6.78 4.91
N VAL A 315 -15.37 6.44 5.37
CA VAL A 315 -15.11 5.41 6.39
C VAL A 315 -14.41 6.12 7.54
N ASP A 316 -15.12 6.30 8.65
CA ASP A 316 -14.64 7.14 9.77
C ASP A 316 -13.60 6.43 10.63
N LEU A 317 -13.77 5.12 10.85
CA LEU A 317 -12.93 4.33 11.74
C LEU A 317 -12.57 2.98 11.13
N LEU A 318 -11.27 2.70 11.07
CA LEU A 318 -10.74 1.36 10.84
C LEU A 318 -9.69 1.05 11.92
N ILE A 319 -9.93 -0.03 12.68
CA ILE A 319 -9.01 -0.58 13.68
C ILE A 319 -9.09 -2.10 13.66
N GLY A 320 -8.00 -2.77 13.32
CA GLY A 320 -7.97 -4.24 13.21
C GLY A 320 -7.70 -4.93 14.52
N ASP A 321 -8.26 -6.13 14.66
CA ASP A 321 -7.90 -7.07 15.72
C ASP A 321 -6.82 -8.05 15.21
N PRO A 322 -5.53 -7.87 15.56
CA PRO A 322 -4.45 -8.74 15.11
C PRO A 322 -4.30 -10.03 15.92
N THR A 323 -5.24 -10.36 16.79
CA THR A 323 -5.11 -11.50 17.72
C THR A 323 -4.80 -12.80 17.01
N LYS A 324 -5.49 -13.10 15.89
CA LYS A 324 -5.26 -14.33 15.14
C LYS A 324 -3.88 -14.35 14.47
N SER A 325 -3.44 -13.27 13.85
CA SER A 325 -2.12 -13.18 13.26
C SER A 325 -1.01 -13.24 14.31
N ASN A 326 -1.21 -12.61 15.46
CA ASN A 326 -0.26 -12.68 16.58
C ASN A 326 -0.11 -14.11 17.12
N THR A 327 -1.21 -14.83 17.30
CA THR A 327 -1.20 -16.15 17.95
C THR A 327 -0.84 -17.28 17.00
N LYS A 328 -1.39 -17.28 15.77
CA LYS A 328 -1.15 -18.37 14.81
C LYS A 328 0.12 -18.20 13.99
N LEU A 329 0.41 -16.95 13.51
CA LEU A 329 1.60 -16.68 12.71
C LEU A 329 2.81 -16.29 13.56
N GLY A 330 2.62 -15.96 14.85
CA GLY A 330 3.66 -15.35 15.68
C GLY A 330 4.06 -13.94 15.17
N TRP A 331 3.25 -13.35 14.29
CA TRP A 331 3.54 -12.05 13.69
C TRP A 331 3.20 -10.93 14.66
N LYS A 332 4.09 -9.93 14.75
CA LYS A 332 3.87 -8.68 15.47
C LYS A 332 4.53 -7.54 14.70
N PRO A 333 3.92 -6.35 14.64
CA PRO A 333 4.57 -5.20 14.04
C PRO A 333 5.86 -4.84 14.80
N LYS A 334 6.93 -4.58 14.07
CA LYS A 334 8.25 -4.17 14.57
C LYS A 334 8.40 -2.65 14.56
N TYR A 335 7.64 -1.99 13.71
CA TYR A 335 7.62 -0.54 13.55
C TYR A 335 6.36 0.04 14.18
N ASP A 336 6.52 1.00 15.08
CA ASP A 336 5.41 1.83 15.55
C ASP A 336 5.17 3.04 14.62
N LEU A 337 4.11 3.78 14.87
CA LEU A 337 3.75 4.94 14.03
C LEU A 337 4.81 6.05 14.09
N PRO A 338 5.41 6.44 15.24
CA PRO A 338 6.53 7.38 15.28
C PRO A 338 7.72 6.96 14.40
N MET A 339 8.13 5.71 14.46
CA MET A 339 9.21 5.19 13.61
C MET A 339 8.88 5.29 12.12
N LEU A 340 7.64 4.96 11.75
CA LEU A 340 7.14 5.07 10.39
C LEU A 340 7.17 6.51 9.89
N VAL A 341 6.60 7.46 10.65
CA VAL A 341 6.57 8.89 10.30
C VAL A 341 7.98 9.43 10.13
N LYS A 342 8.88 9.09 11.06
CA LYS A 342 10.28 9.50 11.01
C LYS A 342 10.99 9.00 9.74
N GLU A 343 10.82 7.72 9.38
CA GLU A 343 11.44 7.14 8.16
C GLU A 343 10.89 7.81 6.89
N MET A 344 9.57 8.03 6.82
CA MET A 344 8.94 8.69 5.68
C MET A 344 9.38 10.15 5.55
N MET A 345 9.40 10.90 6.65
CA MET A 345 9.85 12.30 6.66
C MET A 345 11.31 12.44 6.27
N ALA A 346 12.21 11.62 6.84
CA ALA A 346 13.63 11.65 6.49
C ALA A 346 13.86 11.38 4.99
N SER A 347 13.12 10.42 4.43
CA SER A 347 13.18 10.11 3.00
C SER A 347 12.72 11.27 2.13
N ASP A 348 11.57 11.90 2.47
CA ASP A 348 11.01 12.98 1.67
C ASP A 348 11.83 14.29 1.78
N VAL A 349 12.34 14.61 2.96
CA VAL A 349 13.25 15.76 3.14
C VAL A 349 14.50 15.59 2.27
N LEU A 350 15.13 14.41 2.31
CA LEU A 350 16.31 14.13 1.49
C LEU A 350 15.99 14.23 -0.01
N HIS A 351 14.83 13.71 -0.43
CA HIS A 351 14.39 13.78 -1.82
C HIS A 351 14.26 15.24 -2.30
N PHE A 352 13.54 16.08 -1.55
CA PHE A 352 13.32 17.48 -1.95
C PHE A 352 14.55 18.38 -1.73
N GLN A 353 15.45 18.04 -0.80
CA GLN A 353 16.76 18.68 -0.72
C GLN A 353 17.58 18.46 -2.01
N LYS A 354 17.62 17.22 -2.51
CA LYS A 354 18.29 16.91 -3.79
C LYS A 354 17.66 17.68 -4.95
N GLU A 355 16.33 17.73 -5.04
CA GLU A 355 15.66 18.52 -6.07
C GLU A 355 15.98 20.02 -5.98
N LYS A 356 15.96 20.58 -4.77
CA LYS A 356 16.32 22.00 -4.53
C LYS A 356 17.74 22.30 -4.98
N MET A 357 18.70 21.43 -4.65
CA MET A 357 20.10 21.56 -5.08
C MET A 357 20.26 21.51 -6.60
N LEU A 358 19.59 20.56 -7.27
CA LEU A 358 19.62 20.42 -8.72
C LEU A 358 19.00 21.65 -9.43
N LYS A 359 17.88 22.17 -8.92
CA LYS A 359 17.26 23.41 -9.42
C LYS A 359 18.20 24.60 -9.26
N ALA A 360 18.85 24.75 -8.11
CA ALA A 360 19.80 25.81 -7.85
C ALA A 360 21.05 25.74 -8.77
N ALA A 361 21.43 24.54 -9.18
CA ALA A 361 22.49 24.29 -10.14
C ALA A 361 22.07 24.45 -11.62
N GLY A 362 20.82 24.86 -11.87
CA GLY A 362 20.29 25.11 -13.22
C GLY A 362 19.75 23.87 -13.96
N TYR A 363 19.63 22.73 -13.31
CA TYR A 363 19.05 21.54 -13.92
C TYR A 363 17.53 21.61 -13.95
N PHE A 364 16.94 21.14 -15.04
CA PHE A 364 15.48 20.97 -15.15
C PHE A 364 15.06 19.74 -14.34
N ILE A 365 14.09 19.92 -13.44
CA ILE A 365 13.46 18.85 -12.70
C ILE A 365 12.01 18.75 -13.14
N LYS A 366 11.58 17.56 -13.53
CA LYS A 366 10.19 17.29 -13.91
C LYS A 366 9.31 17.45 -12.68
N ASN A 367 8.44 18.47 -12.68
CA ASN A 367 7.42 18.61 -11.64
C ASN A 367 6.45 17.43 -11.74
N GLN A 368 6.22 16.77 -10.60
CA GLN A 368 5.14 15.81 -10.46
C GLN A 368 3.96 16.56 -9.84
N PHE A 369 2.94 16.79 -10.64
CA PHE A 369 1.66 17.32 -10.18
C PHE A 369 0.74 16.15 -9.82
N GLU A 370 -0.20 16.40 -8.89
CA GLU A 370 -1.28 15.46 -8.57
C GLU A 370 -2.29 15.34 -9.72
#